data_84b5678fa43778a291a9b9c15d1a70e8
#
_entry.id   84b5678fa43778a291a9b9c15d1a70e8
#
_cell.length_a   1.000
_cell.length_b   1.000
_cell.length_c   1.000
_cell.angle_alpha   90.00
_cell.angle_beta   90.00
_cell.angle_gamma   90.00
#
_symmetry.space_group_name_H-M   'P 1'
#
loop_
_entity.id
_entity.type
_entity.pdbx_description
1 polymer ?
#
loop_
_entity_poly.entity_id
_entity_poly.type
_entity_poly.pdbx_seq_one_letter_code
_entity_poly.pdbx_strand_id
1 'polypeptide(L)'
;MHDDKFVVMMICSLKVYKGIPEFLKIAKQLESNNHISFRLILNSEQNEIDKYFQNQKFENIEIFSKQKDLEKFYSTSSLVLNLSRVDQWVETFGLTIVEALAFGIPVIVPPIGGPIEIVEEGLEGFLISSYEIDKVAKKIAELSNDETTCINLSKNAKEKALIFSEDLFLGKIQKVVNA
;
A
#
# COMPACT_ATOMS: atom_id res chain seq x y z
N MET A 1 17.90 -18.82 0.00
CA MET A 1 18.10 -17.69 0.91
C MET A 1 16.92 -16.76 0.65
N HIS A 2 15.93 -16.69 1.55
CA HIS A 2 14.95 -15.61 1.52
C HIS A 2 15.72 -14.35 1.87
N ASP A 3 15.70 -13.38 0.96
CA ASP A 3 16.20 -12.05 1.22
C ASP A 3 15.28 -11.45 2.29
N ASP A 4 15.76 -11.37 3.54
CA ASP A 4 14.98 -10.88 4.70
C ASP A 4 14.75 -9.35 4.63
N LYS A 5 14.34 -8.86 3.47
CA LYS A 5 14.07 -7.44 3.24
C LYS A 5 12.66 -7.08 3.66
N PHE A 6 12.53 -5.93 4.29
CA PHE A 6 11.25 -5.28 4.53
C PHE A 6 10.78 -4.66 3.20
N VAL A 7 9.79 -5.29 2.56
CA VAL A 7 9.30 -4.90 1.23
C VAL A 7 8.12 -3.94 1.35
N VAL A 8 8.30 -2.71 0.89
CA VAL A 8 7.27 -1.66 0.83
C VAL A 8 6.67 -1.62 -0.58
N MET A 9 5.39 -1.91 -0.71
CA MET A 9 4.72 -2.00 -2.01
C MET A 9 3.70 -0.88 -2.21
N MET A 10 3.60 -0.39 -3.44
CA MET A 10 2.49 0.44 -3.89
C MET A 10 1.96 -0.07 -5.23
N ILE A 11 0.63 -0.18 -5.35
CA ILE A 11 -0.06 -0.58 -6.57
C ILE A 11 -0.99 0.55 -6.97
N CYS A 12 -0.81 1.11 -8.17
CA CYS A 12 -1.65 2.22 -8.64
C CYS A 12 -1.68 2.34 -10.17
N SER A 13 -2.54 3.20 -10.69
CA SER A 13 -2.47 3.67 -12.07
C SER A 13 -1.31 4.64 -12.26
N LEU A 14 -0.77 4.72 -13.49
CA LEU A 14 0.32 5.63 -13.85
C LEU A 14 -0.19 7.09 -13.92
N LYS A 15 -0.52 7.64 -12.76
CA LYS A 15 -1.03 9.00 -12.58
C LYS A 15 -0.30 9.70 -11.44
N VAL A 16 0.08 10.96 -11.65
CA VAL A 16 0.84 11.75 -10.67
C VAL A 16 0.08 11.87 -9.34
N TYR A 17 -1.24 12.07 -9.39
CA TYR A 17 -2.07 12.21 -8.20
C TYR A 17 -2.22 10.92 -7.36
N LYS A 18 -1.75 9.78 -7.88
CA LYS A 18 -1.65 8.53 -7.11
C LYS A 18 -0.40 8.48 -6.20
N GLY A 19 0.40 9.54 -6.18
CA GLY A 19 1.52 9.69 -5.27
C GLY A 19 2.83 9.02 -5.73
N ILE A 20 2.97 8.76 -7.02
CA ILE A 20 4.23 8.20 -7.57
C ILE A 20 5.44 9.08 -7.22
N PRO A 21 5.41 10.42 -7.38
CA PRO A 21 6.53 11.26 -7.00
C PRO A 21 6.87 11.19 -5.50
N GLU A 22 5.86 11.09 -4.64
CA GLU A 22 6.01 10.94 -3.20
C GLU A 22 6.67 9.59 -2.86
N PHE A 23 6.21 8.51 -3.49
CA PHE A 23 6.79 7.18 -3.36
C PHE A 23 8.28 7.17 -3.71
N LEU A 24 8.67 7.78 -4.83
CA LEU A 24 10.06 7.88 -5.26
C LEU A 24 10.93 8.67 -4.26
N LYS A 25 10.38 9.76 -3.70
CA LYS A 25 11.09 10.56 -2.69
C LYS A 25 11.30 9.79 -1.40
N ILE A 26 10.27 9.07 -0.92
CA ILE A 26 10.36 8.20 0.26
C ILE A 26 11.41 7.11 0.05
N ALA A 27 11.38 6.42 -1.09
CA ALA A 27 12.36 5.39 -1.41
C ALA A 27 13.79 5.96 -1.47
N LYS A 28 13.96 7.17 -2.03
CA LYS A 28 15.27 7.85 -2.07
C LYS A 28 15.79 8.20 -0.67
N GLN A 29 14.93 8.64 0.25
CA GLN A 29 15.32 8.91 1.64
C GLN A 29 15.81 7.66 2.38
N LEU A 30 15.27 6.50 2.01
CA LEU A 30 15.59 5.22 2.64
C LEU A 30 16.61 4.37 1.84
N GLU A 31 17.21 4.92 0.79
CA GLU A 31 18.11 4.20 -0.13
C GLU A 31 19.36 3.65 0.58
N SER A 32 19.85 4.32 1.62
CA SER A 32 20.99 3.84 2.41
C SER A 32 20.66 2.67 3.34
N ASN A 33 19.37 2.34 3.53
CA ASN A 33 18.95 1.21 4.34
C ASN A 33 18.77 -0.04 3.48
N ASN A 34 19.81 -0.87 3.38
CA ASN A 34 19.82 -2.07 2.55
C ASN A 34 18.79 -3.13 2.97
N HIS A 35 18.20 -3.01 4.17
CA HIS A 35 17.15 -3.90 4.66
C HIS A 35 15.76 -3.54 4.10
N ILE A 36 15.56 -2.32 3.57
CA ILE A 36 14.29 -1.87 3.01
C ILE A 36 14.37 -1.89 1.48
N SER A 37 13.38 -2.48 0.83
CA SER A 37 13.21 -2.43 -0.61
C SER A 37 11.81 -1.95 -0.98
N PHE A 38 11.69 -1.37 -2.16
CA PHE A 38 10.45 -0.80 -2.65
C PHE A 38 9.97 -1.51 -3.91
N ARG A 39 8.66 -1.68 -4.03
CA ARG A 39 8.03 -2.32 -5.18
C ARG A 39 6.88 -1.46 -5.67
N LEU A 40 6.96 -0.99 -6.91
CA LEU A 40 5.93 -0.18 -7.55
C LEU A 40 5.29 -0.98 -8.69
N ILE A 41 4.01 -1.30 -8.55
CA ILE A 41 3.24 -2.00 -9.59
C ILE A 41 2.29 -1.00 -10.23
N LEU A 42 2.43 -0.81 -11.53
CA LEU A 42 1.68 0.17 -12.29
C LEU A 42 0.68 -0.51 -13.24
N ASN A 43 -0.57 -0.12 -13.15
CA ASN A 43 -1.60 -0.57 -14.09
C ASN A 43 -1.47 0.17 -15.44
N SER A 44 -0.33 -0.07 -16.10
CA SER A 44 0.03 0.50 -17.41
C SER A 44 0.93 -0.47 -18.16
N GLU A 45 0.98 -0.31 -19.49
CA GLU A 45 1.87 -1.08 -20.35
C GLU A 45 3.33 -0.63 -20.18
N GLN A 46 4.27 -1.54 -20.45
CA GLN A 46 5.70 -1.29 -20.23
C GLN A 46 6.23 -0.05 -20.96
N ASN A 47 5.81 0.17 -22.20
CA ASN A 47 6.20 1.32 -23.01
C ASN A 47 5.76 2.68 -22.42
N GLU A 48 4.62 2.72 -21.71
CA GLU A 48 4.15 3.93 -21.03
C GLU A 48 5.00 4.19 -19.77
N ILE A 49 5.38 3.13 -19.06
CA ILE A 49 6.26 3.19 -17.89
C ILE A 49 7.65 3.69 -18.30
N ASP A 50 8.25 3.11 -19.33
CA ASP A 50 9.55 3.49 -19.84
C ASP A 50 9.58 4.96 -20.26
N LYS A 51 8.50 5.43 -20.90
CA LYS A 51 8.33 6.84 -21.27
C LYS A 51 8.19 7.75 -20.05
N TYR A 52 7.46 7.32 -19.03
CA TYR A 52 7.24 8.11 -17.82
C TYR A 52 8.55 8.29 -17.02
N PHE A 53 9.29 7.21 -16.83
CA PHE A 53 10.54 7.23 -16.07
C PHE A 53 11.76 7.57 -16.89
N GLN A 54 11.63 7.71 -18.22
CA GLN A 54 12.74 8.03 -19.15
C GLN A 54 13.97 7.11 -18.94
N ASN A 55 13.71 5.81 -18.70
CA ASN A 55 14.72 4.80 -18.38
C ASN A 55 15.54 5.09 -17.11
N GLN A 56 15.02 5.91 -16.21
CA GLN A 56 15.66 6.16 -14.92
C GLN A 56 15.78 4.84 -14.14
N LYS A 57 16.95 4.59 -13.56
CA LYS A 57 17.20 3.44 -12.68
C LYS A 57 17.14 3.87 -11.23
N PHE A 58 16.64 2.96 -10.39
CA PHE A 58 16.54 3.15 -8.95
C PHE A 58 17.25 2.00 -8.25
N GLU A 59 18.04 2.29 -7.22
CA GLU A 59 18.85 1.29 -6.51
C GLU A 59 17.99 0.34 -5.66
N ASN A 60 16.94 0.88 -5.04
CA ASN A 60 16.10 0.16 -4.08
C ASN A 60 14.63 0.02 -4.52
N ILE A 61 14.29 0.31 -5.79
CA ILE A 61 12.93 0.21 -6.32
C ILE A 61 12.88 -0.75 -7.50
N GLU A 62 11.99 -1.73 -7.41
CA GLU A 62 11.56 -2.55 -8.54
C GLU A 62 10.24 -2.01 -9.11
N ILE A 63 10.19 -1.77 -10.41
CA ILE A 63 8.99 -1.28 -11.10
C ILE A 63 8.45 -2.37 -12.02
N PHE A 64 7.16 -2.65 -11.88
CA PHE A 64 6.45 -3.65 -12.67
C PHE A 64 5.30 -3.01 -13.45
N SER A 65 5.15 -3.41 -14.71
CA SER A 65 3.96 -3.10 -15.51
C SER A 65 2.75 -3.90 -15.01
N LYS A 66 1.61 -3.70 -15.64
CA LYS A 66 0.36 -4.38 -15.33
C LYS A 66 0.55 -5.89 -15.13
N GLN A 67 0.14 -6.38 -13.98
CA GLN A 67 0.20 -7.79 -13.59
C GLN A 67 -1.20 -8.40 -13.62
N LYS A 68 -1.31 -9.66 -14.05
CA LYS A 68 -2.56 -10.43 -14.01
C LYS A 68 -2.79 -11.08 -12.66
N ASP A 69 -1.69 -11.47 -12.01
CA ASP A 69 -1.68 -12.10 -10.70
C ASP A 69 -0.86 -11.25 -9.74
N LEU A 70 -1.52 -10.76 -8.70
CA LEU A 70 -0.94 -9.92 -7.65
C LEU A 70 -0.63 -10.71 -6.36
N GLU A 71 -1.10 -11.95 -6.24
CA GLU A 71 -0.95 -12.76 -5.03
C GLU A 71 0.53 -12.89 -4.61
N LYS A 72 1.41 -13.19 -5.56
CA LYS A 72 2.85 -13.31 -5.32
C LYS A 72 3.49 -12.01 -4.82
N PHE A 73 2.93 -10.86 -5.17
CA PHE A 73 3.43 -9.56 -4.73
C PHE A 73 2.94 -9.24 -3.33
N TYR A 74 1.65 -9.48 -3.05
CA TYR A 74 1.12 -9.33 -1.69
C TYR A 74 1.80 -10.30 -0.72
N SER A 75 1.90 -11.59 -1.05
CA SER A 75 2.48 -12.61 -0.15
C SER A 75 3.95 -12.36 0.22
N THR A 76 4.65 -11.50 -0.50
CA THR A 76 6.07 -11.15 -0.26
C THR A 76 6.26 -9.70 0.12
N SER A 77 5.21 -8.98 0.49
CA SER A 77 5.27 -7.58 0.93
C SER A 77 5.05 -7.44 2.43
N SER A 78 5.76 -6.50 3.04
CA SER A 78 5.71 -6.21 4.48
C SER A 78 4.80 -5.03 4.80
N LEU A 79 4.62 -4.10 3.86
CA LEU A 79 3.83 -2.88 4.01
C LEU A 79 3.28 -2.44 2.65
N VAL A 80 2.02 -1.98 2.62
CA VAL A 80 1.43 -1.39 1.42
C VAL A 80 1.16 0.10 1.64
N LEU A 81 1.49 0.91 0.64
CA LEU A 81 1.23 2.35 0.63
C LEU A 81 0.09 2.71 -0.32
N ASN A 82 -0.79 3.58 0.13
CA ASN A 82 -1.65 4.39 -0.74
C ASN A 82 -1.28 5.85 -0.50
N LEU A 83 -0.70 6.49 -1.52
CA LEU A 83 -0.20 7.86 -1.45
C LEU A 83 -1.03 8.83 -2.31
N SER A 84 -2.30 8.54 -2.52
CA SER A 84 -3.19 9.41 -3.29
C SER A 84 -3.18 10.83 -2.71
N ARG A 85 -3.01 11.83 -3.59
CA ARG A 85 -3.01 13.26 -3.23
C ARG A 85 -4.44 13.70 -2.98
N VAL A 86 -4.79 13.96 -1.74
CA VAL A 86 -6.16 14.20 -1.29
C VAL A 86 -6.81 15.47 -1.87
N ASP A 87 -6.02 16.43 -2.32
CA ASP A 87 -6.47 17.66 -3.00
C ASP A 87 -6.71 17.46 -4.51
N GLN A 88 -6.24 16.36 -5.09
CA GLN A 88 -6.37 16.05 -6.51
C GLN A 88 -7.24 14.81 -6.75
N TRP A 89 -7.22 13.86 -5.82
CA TRP A 89 -7.97 12.61 -5.90
C TRP A 89 -8.27 12.05 -4.52
N VAL A 90 -9.52 12.14 -4.09
CA VAL A 90 -9.97 11.46 -2.88
C VAL A 90 -10.28 10.01 -3.21
N GLU A 91 -9.58 9.08 -2.57
CA GLU A 91 -9.86 7.64 -2.69
C GLU A 91 -11.22 7.35 -2.06
N THR A 92 -12.15 6.81 -2.84
CA THR A 92 -13.53 6.57 -2.37
C THR A 92 -13.68 5.25 -1.62
N PHE A 93 -12.90 4.22 -1.98
CA PHE A 93 -12.93 2.93 -1.29
C PHE A 93 -11.53 2.40 -0.99
N GLY A 94 -10.69 2.19 -2.01
CA GLY A 94 -9.32 1.67 -1.84
C GLY A 94 -9.25 0.14 -1.85
N LEU A 95 -9.60 -0.48 -2.99
CA LEU A 95 -9.52 -1.94 -3.15
C LEU A 95 -8.14 -2.51 -2.78
N THR A 96 -7.06 -1.85 -3.18
CA THR A 96 -5.69 -2.27 -2.85
C THR A 96 -5.40 -2.27 -1.34
N ILE A 97 -6.12 -1.44 -0.58
CA ILE A 97 -6.05 -1.42 0.89
C ILE A 97 -6.69 -2.70 1.43
N VAL A 98 -7.93 -3.00 1.01
CA VAL A 98 -8.65 -4.21 1.44
C VAL A 98 -7.91 -5.49 1.04
N GLU A 99 -7.35 -5.52 -0.18
CA GLU A 99 -6.51 -6.62 -0.65
C GLU A 99 -5.28 -6.79 0.27
N ALA A 100 -4.55 -5.72 0.60
CA ALA A 100 -3.42 -5.78 1.52
C ALA A 100 -3.83 -6.34 2.89
N LEU A 101 -4.95 -5.86 3.47
CA LEU A 101 -5.46 -6.36 4.74
C LEU A 101 -5.81 -7.85 4.68
N ALA A 102 -6.37 -8.33 3.57
CA ALA A 102 -6.69 -9.75 3.38
C ALA A 102 -5.45 -10.66 3.43
N PHE A 103 -4.30 -10.16 2.96
CA PHE A 103 -3.00 -10.83 3.11
C PHE A 103 -2.35 -10.58 4.48
N GLY A 104 -2.98 -9.80 5.36
CA GLY A 104 -2.43 -9.45 6.66
C GLY A 104 -1.28 -8.46 6.56
N ILE A 105 -1.28 -7.59 5.55
CA ILE A 105 -0.24 -6.61 5.35
C ILE A 105 -0.72 -5.26 5.90
N PRO A 106 0.00 -4.65 6.84
CA PRO A 106 -0.31 -3.32 7.32
C PRO A 106 -0.18 -2.27 6.21
N VAL A 107 -0.86 -1.14 6.38
CA VAL A 107 -0.93 -0.11 5.35
C VAL A 107 -0.57 1.28 5.90
N ILE A 108 -0.05 2.17 5.03
CA ILE A 108 -0.02 3.61 5.27
C ILE A 108 -0.88 4.26 4.19
N VAL A 109 -1.89 5.02 4.62
CA VAL A 109 -2.93 5.56 3.75
C VAL A 109 -3.25 7.01 4.08
N PRO A 110 -3.84 7.78 3.15
CA PRO A 110 -4.26 9.17 3.44
C PRO A 110 -5.32 9.24 4.55
N PRO A 111 -5.28 10.30 5.40
CA PRO A 111 -6.22 10.47 6.51
C PRO A 111 -7.57 11.06 6.07
N ILE A 112 -8.09 10.72 4.88
CA ILE A 112 -9.35 11.25 4.31
C ILE A 112 -9.94 10.27 3.28
N GLY A 113 -11.24 10.30 3.11
CA GLY A 113 -11.98 9.49 2.14
C GLY A 113 -12.22 8.07 2.60
N GLY A 114 -12.36 7.12 1.67
CA GLY A 114 -12.58 5.71 1.97
C GLY A 114 -11.53 5.04 2.88
N PRO A 115 -10.24 5.39 2.79
CA PRO A 115 -9.22 4.81 3.66
C PRO A 115 -9.51 4.91 5.16
N ILE A 116 -10.10 6.01 5.65
CA ILE A 116 -10.43 6.17 7.09
C ILE A 116 -11.62 5.31 7.55
N GLU A 117 -12.40 4.76 6.62
CA GLU A 117 -13.47 3.81 6.94
C GLU A 117 -12.93 2.37 7.04
N ILE A 118 -11.76 2.12 6.46
CA ILE A 118 -11.13 0.81 6.38
C ILE A 118 -10.05 0.64 7.44
N VAL A 119 -9.26 1.70 7.68
CA VAL A 119 -8.05 1.67 8.51
C VAL A 119 -8.23 2.54 9.74
N GLU A 120 -7.95 1.98 10.90
CA GLU A 120 -7.87 2.69 12.18
C GLU A 120 -6.39 2.88 12.57
N GLU A 121 -6.05 4.10 13.00
CA GLU A 121 -4.68 4.49 13.35
C GLU A 121 -4.05 3.55 14.38
N GLY A 122 -2.95 2.90 14.01
CA GLY A 122 -2.21 1.99 14.87
C GLY A 122 -2.79 0.59 15.03
N LEU A 123 -3.92 0.27 14.38
CA LEU A 123 -4.51 -1.08 14.38
C LEU A 123 -4.16 -1.86 13.11
N GLU A 124 -4.64 -1.46 11.96
CA GLU A 124 -4.32 -2.11 10.68
C GLU A 124 -3.22 -1.38 9.90
N GLY A 125 -2.85 -0.19 10.35
CA GLY A 125 -1.88 0.67 9.69
C GLY A 125 -1.88 2.08 10.24
N PHE A 126 -1.51 3.05 9.39
CA PHE A 126 -1.32 4.44 9.80
C PHE A 126 -1.97 5.41 8.80
N LEU A 127 -2.56 6.47 9.33
CA LEU A 127 -3.20 7.53 8.58
C LEU A 127 -2.22 8.70 8.41
N ILE A 128 -1.45 8.71 7.32
CA ILE A 128 -0.42 9.71 7.05
C ILE A 128 -0.63 10.30 5.66
N SER A 129 -0.66 11.63 5.57
CA SER A 129 -0.77 12.31 4.28
C SER A 129 0.42 12.00 3.37
N SER A 130 0.17 11.82 2.07
CA SER A 130 1.22 11.65 1.06
C SER A 130 2.21 12.82 1.01
N TYR A 131 1.81 13.99 1.48
CA TYR A 131 2.67 15.18 1.56
C TYR A 131 3.62 15.19 2.78
N GLU A 132 3.37 14.33 3.77
CA GLU A 132 4.23 14.18 4.95
C GLU A 132 5.33 13.12 4.69
N ILE A 133 6.12 13.33 3.64
CA ILE A 133 7.14 12.36 3.14
C ILE A 133 8.06 11.89 4.27
N ASP A 134 8.58 12.82 5.07
CA ASP A 134 9.50 12.50 6.17
C ASP A 134 8.84 11.64 7.23
N LYS A 135 7.55 11.87 7.51
CA LYS A 135 6.77 11.09 8.48
C LYS A 135 6.50 9.68 7.96
N VAL A 136 6.17 9.54 6.66
CA VAL A 136 6.00 8.23 6.03
C VAL A 136 7.34 7.46 6.04
N ALA A 137 8.43 8.10 5.62
CA ALA A 137 9.75 7.46 5.61
C ALA A 137 10.20 7.02 7.01
N LYS A 138 10.00 7.89 8.02
CA LYS A 138 10.27 7.55 9.42
C LYS A 138 9.45 6.36 9.89
N LYS A 139 8.13 6.33 9.59
CA LYS A 139 7.25 5.22 9.97
C LYS A 139 7.67 3.90 9.31
N ILE A 140 8.07 3.91 8.05
CA ILE A 140 8.62 2.74 7.35
C ILE A 140 9.88 2.24 8.05
N ALA A 141 10.81 3.14 8.38
CA ALA A 141 12.04 2.78 9.08
C ALA A 141 11.80 2.22 10.50
N GLU A 142 10.82 2.76 11.24
CA GLU A 142 10.39 2.22 12.53
C GLU A 142 9.86 0.80 12.38
N LEU A 143 8.91 0.58 11.47
CA LEU A 143 8.29 -0.74 11.25
C LEU A 143 9.29 -1.77 10.76
N SER A 144 10.25 -1.40 9.92
CA SER A 144 11.28 -2.34 9.43
C SER A 144 12.19 -2.89 10.53
N ASN A 145 12.19 -2.29 11.73
CA ASN A 145 12.96 -2.71 12.89
C ASN A 145 12.08 -3.18 14.07
N ASP A 146 10.76 -3.23 13.91
CA ASP A 146 9.82 -3.61 14.96
C ASP A 146 8.90 -4.75 14.50
N GLU A 147 9.43 -5.97 14.57
CA GLU A 147 8.71 -7.19 14.20
C GLU A 147 7.44 -7.38 15.06
N THR A 148 7.51 -7.04 16.35
CA THR A 148 6.37 -7.20 17.26
C THR A 148 5.19 -6.33 16.83
N THR A 149 5.43 -5.08 16.51
CA THR A 149 4.40 -4.18 15.98
C THR A 149 3.87 -4.70 14.64
N CYS A 150 4.73 -5.14 13.72
CA CYS A 150 4.31 -5.70 12.43
C CYS A 150 3.40 -6.93 12.59
N ILE A 151 3.72 -7.85 13.51
CA ILE A 151 2.88 -9.03 13.79
C ILE A 151 1.50 -8.60 14.31
N ASN A 152 1.44 -7.64 15.23
CA ASN A 152 0.17 -7.15 15.78
C ASN A 152 -0.68 -6.47 14.70
N LEU A 153 -0.10 -5.60 13.89
CA LEU A 153 -0.77 -4.96 12.77
C LEU A 153 -1.27 -5.99 11.75
N SER A 154 -0.46 -7.00 11.44
CA SER A 154 -0.81 -8.09 10.51
C SER A 154 -2.02 -8.88 11.00
N LYS A 155 -2.09 -9.20 12.29
CA LYS A 155 -3.23 -9.89 12.90
C LYS A 155 -4.49 -9.04 12.77
N ASN A 156 -4.44 -7.78 13.17
CA ASN A 156 -5.58 -6.86 13.09
C ASN A 156 -6.03 -6.67 11.64
N ALA A 157 -5.09 -6.54 10.69
CA ALA A 157 -5.39 -6.43 9.27
C ALA A 157 -6.22 -7.62 8.77
N LYS A 158 -5.82 -8.85 9.10
CA LYS A 158 -6.59 -10.06 8.74
C LYS A 158 -7.98 -10.07 9.34
N GLU A 159 -8.11 -9.72 10.63
CA GLU A 159 -9.39 -9.64 11.30
C GLU A 159 -10.31 -8.58 10.63
N LYS A 160 -9.76 -7.42 10.33
CA LYS A 160 -10.49 -6.34 9.63
C LYS A 160 -10.95 -6.75 8.24
N ALA A 161 -10.12 -7.46 7.48
CA ALA A 161 -10.46 -7.91 6.13
C ALA A 161 -11.72 -8.78 6.08
N LEU A 162 -12.01 -9.54 7.14
CA LEU A 162 -13.19 -10.41 7.20
C LEU A 162 -14.51 -9.64 7.03
N ILE A 163 -14.57 -8.37 7.45
CA ILE A 163 -15.80 -7.57 7.31
C ILE A 163 -16.10 -7.17 5.86
N PHE A 164 -15.11 -7.30 4.97
CA PHE A 164 -15.23 -7.05 3.53
C PHE A 164 -15.44 -8.33 2.71
N SER A 165 -15.65 -9.48 3.36
CA SER A 165 -15.93 -10.75 2.68
C SER A 165 -17.24 -10.71 1.91
N GLU A 166 -17.29 -11.47 0.80
CA GLU A 166 -18.48 -11.56 -0.06
C GLU A 166 -19.71 -12.02 0.72
N ASP A 167 -19.56 -13.01 1.61
CA ASP A 167 -20.67 -13.56 2.43
C ASP A 167 -21.30 -12.49 3.32
N LEU A 168 -20.48 -11.66 3.98
CA LEU A 168 -20.99 -10.58 4.83
C LEU A 168 -21.63 -9.46 4.02
N PHE A 169 -21.09 -9.16 2.83
CA PHE A 169 -21.65 -8.17 1.93
C PHE A 169 -23.04 -8.62 1.43
N LEU A 170 -23.15 -9.85 0.95
CA LEU A 170 -24.43 -10.43 0.49
C LEU A 170 -25.46 -10.50 1.62
N GLY A 171 -25.03 -10.89 2.83
CA GLY A 171 -25.92 -10.91 4.00
C GLY A 171 -26.46 -9.53 4.40
N LYS A 172 -25.66 -8.47 4.25
CA LYS A 172 -26.10 -7.08 4.48
C LYS A 172 -27.09 -6.60 3.42
N ILE A 173 -26.82 -6.89 2.13
CA ILE A 173 -27.73 -6.54 1.02
C ILE A 173 -29.08 -7.21 1.21
N GLN A 174 -29.12 -8.51 1.51
CA GLN A 174 -30.38 -9.24 1.73
C GLN A 174 -31.23 -8.62 2.84
N LYS A 175 -30.62 -8.14 3.92
CA LYS A 175 -31.34 -7.44 5.01
C LYS A 175 -31.97 -6.13 4.53
N VAL A 176 -31.29 -5.38 3.65
CA VAL A 176 -31.80 -4.10 3.13
C VAL A 176 -32.92 -4.32 2.10
N VAL A 177 -32.78 -5.34 1.25
CA VAL A 177 -33.78 -5.65 0.20
C VAL A 177 -35.08 -6.24 0.81
N ASN A 178 -34.99 -6.93 1.95
CA ASN A 178 -36.11 -7.58 2.62
C ASN A 178 -36.75 -6.71 3.74
N ALA A 179 -36.28 -5.48 3.93
CA ALA A 179 -36.82 -4.52 4.90
C ALA A 179 -37.80 -3.56 4.24
#